data_65e4dda5c406da889c7f36b659088851
#
_entry.id   65e4dda5c406da889c7f36b659088851
#
_cell.length_a   1.000
_cell.length_b   1.000
_cell.length_c   1.000
_cell.angle_alpha   90.00
_cell.angle_beta   90.00
_cell.angle_gamma   90.00
#
_symmetry.space_group_name_H-M   'P 1'
#
loop_
_entity.id
_entity.type
_entity.pdbx_description
1 polymer ?
#
loop_
_entity_poly.entity_id
_entity_poly.type
_entity_poly.pdbx_seq_one_letter_code
_entity_poly.pdbx_strand_id
1 'polypeptide(L)'
;MIKKILVANRGEIAVRVMRSCKEMEIRTIAVFSEADRAARHVMYADEARESYLNIDRISQVALEHGADAIHPGYGFLSENPDFARRCRRAGIIFIGPEPETMEVMGDKISARRRMREAGVPVV
;
A
#
# COMPACT_ATOMS: atom_id res chain seq x y z
N MET A 1 -15.63 10.21 5.85
CA MET A 1 -15.93 9.43 4.64
C MET A 1 -14.75 9.49 3.67
N ILE A 2 -14.32 8.33 3.19
CA ILE A 2 -13.19 8.27 2.24
C ILE A 2 -13.71 8.63 0.84
N LYS A 3 -13.10 9.64 0.23
CA LYS A 3 -13.47 10.12 -1.11
C LYS A 3 -12.39 9.89 -2.16
N LYS A 4 -11.14 9.79 -1.73
CA LYS A 4 -10.00 9.63 -2.63
C LYS A 4 -8.95 8.73 -1.98
N ILE A 5 -8.54 7.71 -2.73
CA ILE A 5 -7.56 6.71 -2.27
C ILE A 5 -6.35 6.73 -3.20
N LEU A 6 -5.15 6.80 -2.64
CA LEU A 6 -3.93 6.52 -3.38
C LEU A 6 -3.67 5.02 -3.31
N VAL A 7 -3.54 4.38 -4.47
CA VAL A 7 -3.26 2.95 -4.56
C VAL A 7 -1.75 2.77 -4.74
N ALA A 8 -1.09 2.34 -3.66
CA ALA A 8 0.37 2.20 -3.61
C ALA A 8 0.79 0.78 -4.02
N ASN A 9 0.43 0.41 -5.23
CA ASN A 9 0.79 -0.87 -5.82
C ASN A 9 0.71 -0.74 -7.35
N ARG A 10 1.02 -1.81 -8.05
CA ARG A 10 1.07 -1.80 -9.51
C ARG A 10 0.36 -3.01 -10.11
N GLY A 11 0.15 -2.97 -11.43
CA GLY A 11 -0.36 -4.09 -12.20
C GLY A 11 -1.79 -4.48 -11.85
N GLU A 12 -2.07 -5.76 -11.93
CA GLU A 12 -3.40 -6.34 -11.71
C GLU A 12 -3.97 -6.01 -10.33
N ILE A 13 -3.12 -6.04 -9.31
CA ILE A 13 -3.54 -5.75 -7.93
C ILE A 13 -4.06 -4.32 -7.83
N ALA A 14 -3.32 -3.38 -8.39
CA ALA A 14 -3.72 -1.96 -8.40
C ALA A 14 -5.03 -1.77 -9.16
N VAL A 15 -5.17 -2.37 -10.34
CA VAL A 15 -6.39 -2.28 -11.15
C VAL A 15 -7.59 -2.84 -10.39
N ARG A 16 -7.42 -3.98 -9.71
CA ARG A 16 -8.49 -4.60 -8.95
C ARG A 16 -9.00 -3.70 -7.82
N VAL A 17 -8.06 -3.09 -7.08
CA VAL A 17 -8.41 -2.13 -6.03
C VAL A 17 -9.14 -0.92 -6.60
N MET A 18 -8.63 -0.37 -7.71
CA MET A 18 -9.23 0.79 -8.36
C MET A 18 -10.63 0.50 -8.88
N ARG A 19 -10.86 -0.72 -9.36
CA ARG A 19 -12.19 -1.14 -9.82
C ARG A 19 -13.20 -1.11 -8.69
N SER A 20 -12.83 -1.63 -7.52
CA SER A 20 -13.69 -1.57 -6.34
C SER A 20 -13.93 -0.14 -5.89
N CYS A 21 -12.92 0.71 -5.93
CA CYS A 21 -13.07 2.12 -5.61
C CYS A 21 -14.07 2.80 -6.55
N LYS A 22 -13.99 2.51 -7.83
CA LYS A 22 -14.90 3.08 -8.82
C LYS A 22 -16.35 2.68 -8.54
N GLU A 23 -16.58 1.41 -8.19
CA GLU A 23 -17.92 0.92 -7.84
C GLU A 23 -18.46 1.63 -6.59
N MET A 24 -17.59 2.03 -5.68
CA MET A 24 -17.95 2.76 -4.46
C MET A 24 -17.96 4.28 -4.65
N GLU A 25 -17.74 4.75 -5.86
CA GLU A 25 -17.64 6.17 -6.20
C GLU A 25 -16.50 6.89 -5.46
N ILE A 26 -15.39 6.19 -5.25
CA ILE A 26 -14.17 6.72 -4.65
C ILE A 26 -13.17 7.00 -5.76
N ARG A 27 -12.60 8.19 -5.78
CA ARG A 27 -11.56 8.57 -6.75
C ARG A 27 -10.24 7.90 -6.40
N THR A 28 -9.44 7.64 -7.40
CA THR A 28 -8.16 6.93 -7.23
C THR A 28 -6.98 7.73 -7.77
N ILE A 29 -5.85 7.61 -7.08
CA ILE A 29 -4.56 8.14 -7.53
C ILE A 29 -3.65 6.94 -7.73
N ALA A 30 -3.06 6.83 -8.94
CA ALA A 30 -2.03 5.84 -9.22
C ALA A 30 -0.65 6.48 -9.03
N VAL A 31 0.29 5.67 -8.56
CA VAL A 31 1.72 6.02 -8.57
C VAL A 31 2.42 5.04 -9.50
N PHE A 32 3.43 5.49 -10.21
CA PHE A 32 4.13 4.67 -11.18
C PHE A 32 5.58 5.11 -11.32
N SER A 33 6.46 4.12 -11.58
CA SER A 33 7.83 4.41 -11.99
C SER A 33 7.83 4.71 -13.49
N GLU A 34 8.91 5.28 -13.98
CA GLU A 34 9.04 5.57 -15.41
C GLU A 34 8.81 4.34 -16.29
N ALA A 35 9.27 3.17 -15.84
CA ALA A 35 9.09 1.92 -16.56
C ALA A 35 7.61 1.51 -16.71
N ASP A 36 6.76 1.92 -15.79
CA ASP A 36 5.35 1.57 -15.77
C ASP A 36 4.43 2.68 -16.29
N ARG A 37 4.97 3.70 -16.94
CA ARG A 37 4.21 4.86 -17.41
C ARG A 37 2.97 4.51 -18.24
N ALA A 38 3.05 3.47 -19.05
CA ALA A 38 1.95 3.03 -19.91
C ALA A 38 1.17 1.84 -19.33
N ALA A 39 1.37 1.50 -18.06
CA ALA A 39 0.71 0.36 -17.43
C ALA A 39 -0.79 0.61 -17.26
N ARG A 40 -1.57 -0.48 -17.24
CA ARG A 40 -3.04 -0.40 -17.13
C ARG A 40 -3.51 0.35 -15.89
N HIS A 41 -2.85 0.17 -14.75
CA HIS A 41 -3.27 0.83 -13.53
C HIS A 41 -3.14 2.36 -13.62
N VAL A 42 -2.13 2.84 -14.35
CA VAL A 42 -1.93 4.26 -14.58
C VAL A 42 -3.08 4.85 -15.40
N MET A 43 -3.48 4.13 -16.44
CA MET A 43 -4.56 4.56 -17.34
C MET A 43 -5.94 4.43 -16.71
N TYR A 44 -6.09 3.50 -15.79
CA TYR A 44 -7.38 3.23 -15.13
C TYR A 44 -7.70 4.23 -14.02
N ALA A 45 -6.70 4.79 -13.38
CA ALA A 45 -6.86 5.71 -12.26
C ALA A 45 -7.43 7.06 -12.69
N ASP A 46 -8.08 7.75 -11.78
CA ASP A 46 -8.57 9.13 -12.02
C ASP A 46 -7.42 10.12 -12.12
N GLU A 47 -6.38 9.93 -11.30
CA GLU A 47 -5.16 10.73 -11.32
C GLU A 47 -3.95 9.81 -11.30
N ALA A 48 -2.85 10.24 -11.88
CA ALA A 48 -1.63 9.43 -11.89
C ALA A 48 -0.42 10.34 -11.68
N ARG A 49 0.57 9.84 -10.91
CA ARG A 49 1.75 10.60 -10.60
C ARG A 49 3.00 9.71 -10.67
N GLU A 50 4.01 10.16 -11.40
CA GLU A 50 5.30 9.50 -11.41
C GLU A 50 5.97 9.72 -10.05
N SER A 51 6.43 8.64 -9.44
CA SER A 51 7.02 8.70 -8.11
C SER A 51 7.90 7.49 -7.85
N TYR A 52 8.90 7.66 -7.03
CA TYR A 52 9.60 6.52 -6.46
C TYR A 52 8.68 5.83 -5.46
N LEU A 53 8.74 4.50 -5.44
CA LEU A 53 7.90 3.70 -4.54
C LEU A 53 8.56 3.57 -3.17
N ASN A 54 8.74 4.69 -2.49
CA ASN A 54 9.24 4.71 -1.12
C ASN A 54 8.28 5.47 -0.21
N ILE A 55 8.44 5.25 1.09
CA ILE A 55 7.52 5.77 2.11
C ILE A 55 7.33 7.28 2.01
N ASP A 56 8.43 8.02 1.92
CA ASP A 56 8.38 9.48 1.94
C ASP A 56 7.69 10.05 0.70
N ARG A 57 8.03 9.53 -0.46
CA ARG A 57 7.47 10.03 -1.73
C ARG A 57 6.00 9.70 -1.88
N ILE A 58 5.60 8.50 -1.51
CA ILE A 58 4.20 8.08 -1.59
C ILE A 58 3.35 8.90 -0.62
N SER A 59 3.83 9.09 0.60
CA SER A 59 3.15 9.92 1.58
C SER A 59 3.01 11.37 1.10
N GLN A 60 4.05 11.91 0.46
CA GLN A 60 4.04 13.26 -0.10
C GLN A 60 3.01 13.39 -1.22
N VAL A 61 2.98 12.44 -2.15
CA VAL A 61 2.01 12.45 -3.25
C VAL A 61 0.58 12.38 -2.70
N ALA A 62 0.34 11.54 -1.70
CA ALA A 62 -0.98 11.44 -1.08
C ALA A 62 -1.43 12.77 -0.49
N LEU A 63 -0.55 13.46 0.22
CA LEU A 63 -0.86 14.76 0.81
C LEU A 63 -1.09 15.82 -0.25
N GLU A 64 -0.24 15.89 -1.28
CA GLU A 64 -0.35 16.88 -2.35
C GLU A 64 -1.64 16.72 -3.15
N HIS A 65 -2.11 15.50 -3.34
CA HIS A 65 -3.31 15.21 -4.12
C HIS A 65 -4.58 15.05 -3.29
N GLY A 66 -4.50 15.29 -1.99
CA GLY A 66 -5.67 15.26 -1.12
C GLY A 66 -6.24 13.88 -0.90
N ALA A 67 -5.40 12.85 -0.87
CA ALA A 67 -5.86 11.50 -0.58
C ALA A 67 -6.30 11.36 0.88
N ASP A 68 -7.45 10.76 1.10
CA ASP A 68 -7.95 10.46 2.44
C ASP A 68 -7.31 9.20 3.00
N ALA A 69 -6.95 8.28 2.11
CA ALA A 69 -6.44 6.96 2.49
C ALA A 69 -5.42 6.46 1.47
N ILE A 70 -4.61 5.50 1.90
CA ILE A 70 -3.68 4.78 1.04
C ILE A 70 -4.01 3.29 1.14
N HIS A 71 -4.20 2.64 -0.01
CA HIS A 71 -4.36 1.20 -0.10
C HIS A 71 -3.05 0.62 -0.66
N PRO A 72 -2.30 -0.12 0.15
CA PRO A 72 -0.98 -0.62 -0.27
C PRO A 72 -1.04 -1.88 -1.16
N GLY A 73 -2.20 -2.50 -1.32
CA GLY A 73 -2.34 -3.75 -2.05
C GLY A 73 -1.71 -4.91 -1.29
N TYR A 74 -1.03 -5.79 -2.01
CA TYR A 74 -0.30 -6.92 -1.44
C TYR A 74 1.19 -6.77 -1.67
N GLY A 75 2.00 -7.27 -0.74
CA GLY A 75 3.45 -7.15 -0.81
C GLY A 75 3.91 -5.71 -0.65
N PHE A 76 5.15 -5.40 -1.05
CA PHE A 76 5.71 -4.06 -0.95
C PHE A 76 5.45 -3.41 0.41
N LEU A 77 4.77 -2.28 0.39
CA LEU A 77 4.51 -1.45 1.57
C LEU A 77 3.34 -1.96 2.43
N SER A 78 2.61 -2.97 1.96
CA SER A 78 1.46 -3.52 2.70
C SER A 78 1.86 -4.15 4.03
N GLU A 79 3.10 -4.62 4.14
CA GLU A 79 3.63 -5.28 5.32
C GLU A 79 4.64 -4.43 6.08
N ASN A 80 4.76 -3.16 5.72
CA ASN A 80 5.74 -2.25 6.32
C ASN A 80 5.10 -1.41 7.43
N PRO A 81 5.41 -1.71 8.71
CA PRO A 81 4.82 -0.97 9.82
C PRO A 81 5.25 0.51 9.86
N ASP A 82 6.43 0.83 9.37
CA ASP A 82 6.90 2.22 9.32
C ASP A 82 6.05 3.05 8.37
N PHE A 83 5.64 2.48 7.26
CA PHE A 83 4.75 3.14 6.32
C PHE A 83 3.37 3.39 6.94
N ALA A 84 2.82 2.39 7.63
CA ALA A 84 1.54 2.54 8.32
C ALA A 84 1.60 3.65 9.38
N ARG A 85 2.70 3.72 10.14
CA ARG A 85 2.93 4.79 11.12
C ARG A 85 3.05 6.15 10.46
N ARG A 86 3.73 6.23 9.32
CA ARG A 86 3.89 7.48 8.57
C ARG A 86 2.53 7.99 8.09
N CYS A 87 1.68 7.12 7.58
CA CYS A 87 0.32 7.48 7.19
C CYS A 87 -0.47 8.02 8.39
N ARG A 88 -0.41 7.32 9.52
CA ARG A 88 -1.10 7.73 10.74
C ARG A 88 -0.67 9.14 11.18
N ARG A 89 0.63 9.41 11.17
CA ARG A 89 1.17 10.72 11.56
C ARG A 89 0.75 11.84 10.60
N ALA A 90 0.59 11.50 9.33
CA ALA A 90 0.18 12.46 8.30
C ALA A 90 -1.35 12.66 8.26
N GLY A 91 -2.11 11.95 9.08
CA GLY A 91 -3.56 12.02 9.06
C GLY A 91 -4.19 11.27 7.90
N ILE A 92 -3.47 10.35 7.29
CA ILE A 92 -3.93 9.53 6.18
C ILE A 92 -4.29 8.15 6.70
N ILE A 93 -5.45 7.65 6.31
CA ILE A 93 -5.90 6.31 6.69
C ILE A 93 -5.08 5.27 5.92
N PHE A 94 -4.38 4.40 6.63
CA PHE A 94 -3.73 3.25 6.03
C PHE A 94 -4.73 2.10 5.98
N ILE A 95 -5.07 1.64 4.79
CA ILE A 95 -6.02 0.53 4.62
C ILE A 95 -5.28 -0.78 4.81
N GLY A 96 -5.32 -1.31 6.03
CA GLY A 96 -4.60 -2.50 6.42
C GLY A 96 -4.52 -2.63 7.93
N PRO A 97 -3.73 -3.60 8.42
CA PRO A 97 -3.60 -3.81 9.87
C PRO A 97 -2.88 -2.64 10.55
N GLU A 98 -3.05 -2.54 11.85
CA GLU A 98 -2.29 -1.59 12.67
C GLU A 98 -0.80 -1.93 12.62
N PRO A 99 0.11 -0.92 12.75
CA PRO A 99 1.55 -1.19 12.73
C PRO A 99 1.99 -2.21 13.77
N GLU A 100 1.42 -2.17 14.95
CA GLU A 100 1.71 -3.10 16.04
C GLU A 100 1.36 -4.54 15.66
N THR A 101 0.24 -4.72 14.96
CA THR A 101 -0.20 -6.03 14.46
C THR A 101 0.78 -6.57 13.42
N MET A 102 1.25 -5.71 12.53
CA MET A 102 2.25 -6.09 11.53
C MET A 102 3.54 -6.58 12.17
N GLU A 103 4.00 -5.92 13.21
CA GLU A 103 5.21 -6.29 13.94
C GLU A 103 5.08 -7.65 14.60
N VAL A 104 3.96 -7.90 15.27
CA VAL A 104 3.68 -9.18 15.91
C VAL A 104 3.65 -10.31 14.88
N MET A 105 3.00 -10.11 13.76
CA MET A 105 2.96 -11.12 12.69
C MET A 105 4.33 -11.37 12.09
N GLY A 106 5.12 -10.32 11.87
CA GLY A 106 6.49 -10.43 11.40
C GLY A 106 7.37 -11.23 12.34
N ASP A 107 7.24 -11.00 13.64
CA ASP A 107 7.98 -11.73 14.67
C ASP A 107 7.59 -13.21 14.68
N LYS A 108 6.32 -13.53 14.53
CA LYS A 108 5.86 -14.92 14.45
C LYS A 108 6.44 -15.64 13.24
N ILE A 109 6.45 -15.00 12.10
CA ILE A 109 7.02 -15.55 10.86
C ILE A 109 8.52 -15.80 11.03
N SER A 110 9.24 -14.84 11.62
CA SER A 110 10.68 -14.96 11.90
C SER A 110 10.97 -16.09 12.87
N ALA A 111 10.16 -16.23 13.92
CA ALA A 111 10.32 -17.30 14.91
C ALA A 111 10.11 -18.68 14.26
N ARG A 112 9.08 -18.83 13.44
CA ARG A 112 8.83 -20.08 12.71
C ARG A 112 9.98 -20.42 11.79
N ARG A 113 10.51 -19.45 11.07
CA ARG A 113 11.66 -19.67 10.18
C ARG A 113 12.87 -20.14 10.95
N ARG A 114 13.18 -19.51 12.07
CA ARG A 114 14.31 -19.91 12.92
C ARG A 114 14.14 -21.32 13.47
N MET A 115 12.95 -21.67 13.91
CA MET A 115 12.64 -23.03 14.38
C MET A 115 12.84 -24.06 13.27
N ARG A 116 12.38 -23.76 12.06
CA ARG A 116 12.52 -24.64 10.90
C ARG A 116 14.00 -24.87 10.55
N GLU A 117 14.80 -23.80 10.55
CA GLU A 117 16.23 -23.87 10.28
C GLU A 117 16.99 -24.69 11.34
N ALA A 118 16.51 -24.64 12.58
CA ALA A 118 17.07 -25.44 13.68
C ALA A 118 16.56 -26.88 13.72
N GLY A 119 15.70 -27.28 12.76
CA GLY A 119 15.16 -28.62 12.70
C GLY A 119 13.99 -28.89 13.63
N VAL A 120 13.38 -27.86 14.20
CA VAL A 120 12.21 -27.99 15.07
C VAL A 120 10.95 -28.06 14.21
N PRO A 121 10.04 -29.05 14.43
CA PRO A 121 8.80 -29.13 13.70
C PRO A 121 7.93 -27.88 13.93
N VAL A 122 7.34 -27.34 12.86
CA VAL A 122 6.47 -26.17 12.90
C VAL A 122 5.14 -26.51 12.27
N VAL A 123 4.06 -26.11 12.93
CA VAL A 123 2.71 -26.30 12.42
C VAL A 123 2.33 -25.14 11.50
#